data_03e9bb75f637753ce38cd312d4f6f546
#
_entry.id   03e9bb75f637753ce38cd312d4f6f546
#
_cell.length_a   1.000
_cell.length_b   1.000
_cell.length_c   1.000
_cell.angle_alpha   90.00
_cell.angle_beta   90.00
_cell.angle_gamma   90.00
#
_symmetry.space_group_name_H-M   'P 1'
#
loop_
_entity.id
_entity.type
_entity.pdbx_description
1 polymer ?
#
loop_
_entity_poly.entity_id
_entity_poly.type
_entity_poly.pdbx_seq_one_letter_code
_entity_poly.pdbx_strand_id
1 'polypeptide(L)'
;MNAGTIIQLFKLFFLILIAYPPIKYFYFNMGLRWLIILVFSVLLASFLTPFCRMAAVRTSVLDEPDWRKIHDTPTPLFGGISVYLAFMASLSLNGIFLPGMKAILLGASLIFFLGLWDDIKPLPALLKLVIQVLVAFLVVIPGNIQITFFYSSAFSPFVNIPLTVIWLVGITNSMNFFDGIDGLAISLSIIIAAFLGSMAFNTDQPALGWFAIALIGSCIGFMPYNFRFGKSAELFLGDAGSTFLGFTLAGLAVLGQWSNTSRYVSVSSPILIFGVLIFDMIYVNLSRIKNRQAKNFRELLACVNKDHLHHRLLFMGFARKEAVFIISIISTCLGVSALIIMNQKLIDALLGLFQAVLIFGLIVSLMLKGREKTPKDGE
;
A
#
# COMPACT_ATOMS: atom_id res chain seq x y z
N MET A 1 -33.66 -17.49 8.73
CA MET A 1 -32.32 -16.97 8.47
C MET A 1 -32.43 -15.51 8.07
N ASN A 2 -31.61 -14.63 8.62
CA ASN A 2 -31.61 -13.24 8.19
C ASN A 2 -30.84 -13.08 6.85
N ALA A 3 -31.11 -11.99 6.12
CA ALA A 3 -30.50 -11.75 4.82
C ALA A 3 -28.94 -11.78 4.85
N GLY A 4 -28.34 -11.31 5.94
CA GLY A 4 -26.87 -11.35 6.11
C GLY A 4 -26.31 -12.78 6.17
N THR A 5 -26.99 -13.69 6.87
CA THR A 5 -26.59 -15.10 6.94
C THR A 5 -26.67 -15.77 5.56
N ILE A 6 -27.74 -15.49 4.79
CA ILE A 6 -27.90 -16.02 3.44
C ILE A 6 -26.77 -15.57 2.53
N ILE A 7 -26.40 -14.27 2.57
CA ILE A 7 -25.29 -13.72 1.79
C ILE A 7 -23.95 -14.40 2.16
N GLN A 8 -23.69 -14.64 3.45
CA GLN A 8 -22.45 -15.30 3.88
C GLN A 8 -22.38 -16.77 3.43
N LEU A 9 -23.50 -17.51 3.50
CA LEU A 9 -23.58 -18.88 2.98
C LEU A 9 -23.35 -18.92 1.47
N PHE A 10 -23.91 -17.98 0.73
CA PHE A 10 -23.70 -17.85 -0.71
C PHE A 10 -22.22 -17.60 -1.05
N LYS A 11 -21.55 -16.66 -0.34
CA LYS A 11 -20.10 -16.42 -0.51
C LYS A 11 -19.30 -17.69 -0.21
N LEU A 12 -19.59 -18.39 0.88
CA LEU A 12 -18.91 -19.63 1.25
C LEU A 12 -19.08 -20.71 0.18
N PHE A 13 -20.29 -20.87 -0.35
CA PHE A 13 -20.55 -21.83 -1.44
C PHE A 13 -19.68 -21.52 -2.67
N PHE A 14 -19.61 -20.26 -3.12
CA PHE A 14 -18.78 -19.89 -4.26
C PHE A 14 -17.28 -20.01 -3.97
N LEU A 15 -16.82 -19.72 -2.76
CA LEU A 15 -15.43 -19.94 -2.36
C LEU A 15 -15.04 -21.42 -2.46
N ILE A 16 -15.88 -22.33 -1.97
CA ILE A 16 -15.68 -23.79 -2.07
C ILE A 16 -15.69 -24.22 -3.54
N LEU A 17 -16.65 -23.72 -4.32
CA LEU A 17 -16.79 -24.03 -5.74
C LEU A 17 -15.52 -23.63 -6.54
N ILE A 18 -15.03 -22.41 -6.32
CA ILE A 18 -13.83 -21.89 -7.00
C ILE A 18 -12.58 -22.65 -6.55
N ALA A 19 -12.48 -23.01 -5.27
CA ALA A 19 -11.35 -23.76 -4.72
C ALA A 19 -11.36 -25.24 -5.15
N TYR A 20 -12.49 -25.79 -5.63
CA TYR A 20 -12.60 -27.16 -6.07
C TYR A 20 -11.68 -27.43 -7.28
N PRO A 21 -10.74 -28.39 -7.17
CA PRO A 21 -9.67 -28.53 -8.15
C PRO A 21 -10.14 -28.69 -9.62
N PRO A 22 -11.16 -29.50 -9.97
CA PRO A 22 -11.62 -29.61 -11.35
C PRO A 22 -12.09 -28.28 -11.95
N ILE A 23 -12.82 -27.46 -11.18
CA ILE A 23 -13.30 -26.14 -11.62
C ILE A 23 -12.13 -25.17 -11.75
N LYS A 24 -11.28 -25.12 -10.73
CA LYS A 24 -10.08 -24.28 -10.74
C LYS A 24 -9.21 -24.55 -11.98
N TYR A 25 -8.84 -25.82 -12.22
CA TYR A 25 -7.97 -26.17 -13.34
C TYR A 25 -8.63 -26.00 -14.70
N PHE A 26 -9.97 -26.21 -14.80
CA PHE A 26 -10.70 -25.90 -16.01
C PHE A 26 -10.52 -24.44 -16.44
N TYR A 27 -10.76 -23.48 -15.52
CA TYR A 27 -10.58 -22.07 -15.83
C TYR A 27 -9.10 -21.66 -16.01
N PHE A 28 -8.18 -22.30 -15.29
CA PHE A 28 -6.74 -22.05 -15.47
C PHE A 28 -6.28 -22.45 -16.88
N ASN A 29 -6.77 -23.57 -17.40
CA ASN A 29 -6.46 -24.03 -18.75
C ASN A 29 -7.11 -23.15 -19.84
N MET A 30 -8.23 -22.49 -19.54
CA MET A 30 -8.85 -21.51 -20.43
C MET A 30 -8.13 -20.14 -20.45
N GLY A 31 -7.02 -19.97 -19.72
CA GLY A 31 -6.34 -18.67 -19.59
C GLY A 31 -7.00 -17.69 -18.62
N LEU A 32 -8.06 -18.11 -17.91
CA LEU A 32 -8.82 -17.28 -16.98
C LEU A 32 -8.29 -17.33 -15.52
N ARG A 33 -7.04 -17.72 -15.35
CA ARG A 33 -6.37 -17.80 -14.05
C ARG A 33 -6.49 -16.49 -13.26
N TRP A 34 -6.25 -15.36 -13.91
CA TRP A 34 -6.35 -14.03 -13.31
C TRP A 34 -7.74 -13.74 -12.75
N LEU A 35 -8.80 -14.16 -13.44
CA LEU A 35 -10.17 -13.95 -13.02
C LEU A 35 -10.52 -14.77 -11.78
N ILE A 36 -10.09 -16.04 -11.75
CA ILE A 36 -10.31 -16.93 -10.60
C ILE A 36 -9.60 -16.38 -9.35
N ILE A 37 -8.35 -15.92 -9.48
CA ILE A 37 -7.61 -15.30 -8.38
C ILE A 37 -8.32 -14.03 -7.88
N LEU A 38 -8.75 -13.17 -8.80
CA LEU A 38 -9.46 -11.93 -8.47
C LEU A 38 -10.77 -12.21 -7.72
N VAL A 39 -11.64 -13.05 -8.29
CA VAL A 39 -12.96 -13.35 -7.73
C VAL A 39 -12.81 -14.04 -6.38
N PHE A 40 -11.90 -15.01 -6.27
CA PHE A 40 -11.64 -15.71 -5.01
C PHE A 40 -11.18 -14.75 -3.91
N SER A 41 -10.20 -13.86 -4.20
CA SER A 41 -9.70 -12.89 -3.22
C SER A 41 -10.76 -11.86 -2.80
N VAL A 42 -11.57 -11.35 -3.74
CA VAL A 42 -12.71 -10.45 -3.44
C VAL A 42 -13.72 -11.14 -2.53
N LEU A 43 -14.16 -12.35 -2.90
CA LEU A 43 -15.14 -13.10 -2.12
C LEU A 43 -14.61 -13.43 -0.73
N LEU A 44 -13.35 -13.88 -0.62
CA LEU A 44 -12.77 -14.28 0.66
C LEU A 44 -12.58 -13.08 1.58
N ALA A 45 -12.02 -11.95 1.08
CA ALA A 45 -11.90 -10.74 1.89
C ALA A 45 -13.28 -10.26 2.37
N SER A 46 -14.27 -10.18 1.46
CA SER A 46 -15.62 -9.75 1.82
C SER A 46 -16.37 -10.75 2.73
N PHE A 47 -15.99 -12.02 2.71
CA PHE A 47 -16.51 -13.05 3.63
C PHE A 47 -15.90 -12.91 5.02
N LEU A 48 -14.57 -12.69 5.11
CA LEU A 48 -13.84 -12.61 6.38
C LEU A 48 -14.10 -11.30 7.14
N THR A 49 -14.30 -10.20 6.44
CA THR A 49 -14.37 -8.85 7.05
C THR A 49 -15.42 -8.72 8.17
N PRO A 50 -16.65 -9.22 8.06
CA PRO A 50 -17.62 -9.17 9.17
C PRO A 50 -17.17 -9.94 10.42
N PHE A 51 -16.45 -11.04 10.24
CA PHE A 51 -15.90 -11.82 11.36
C PHE A 51 -14.75 -11.07 12.03
N CYS A 52 -13.87 -10.43 11.25
CA CYS A 52 -12.80 -9.57 11.78
C CYS A 52 -13.38 -8.40 12.58
N ARG A 53 -14.42 -7.73 12.05
CA ARG A 53 -15.14 -6.67 12.76
C ARG A 53 -15.72 -7.18 14.10
N MET A 54 -16.38 -8.34 14.09
CA MET A 54 -16.95 -8.93 15.30
C MET A 54 -15.85 -9.29 16.32
N ALA A 55 -14.71 -9.83 15.85
CA ALA A 55 -13.56 -10.15 16.70
C ALA A 55 -12.99 -8.86 17.35
N ALA A 56 -12.76 -7.80 16.57
CA ALA A 56 -12.25 -6.52 17.08
C ALA A 56 -13.17 -5.91 18.14
N VAL A 57 -14.50 -5.94 17.91
CA VAL A 57 -15.48 -5.45 18.91
C VAL A 57 -15.45 -6.32 20.17
N ARG A 58 -15.39 -7.66 20.05
CA ARG A 58 -15.35 -8.56 21.21
C ARG A 58 -14.08 -8.44 22.04
N THR A 59 -12.96 -8.16 21.40
CA THR A 59 -11.65 -7.99 22.06
C THR A 59 -11.37 -6.55 22.46
N SER A 60 -12.33 -5.63 22.18
CA SER A 60 -12.20 -4.18 22.47
C SER A 60 -10.96 -3.55 21.79
N VAL A 61 -10.54 -4.08 20.63
CA VAL A 61 -9.48 -3.47 19.82
C VAL A 61 -10.12 -2.44 18.88
N LEU A 62 -10.33 -1.25 19.43
CA LEU A 62 -11.03 -0.13 18.80
C LEU A 62 -10.09 1.08 18.73
N ASP A 63 -10.17 1.79 17.62
CA ASP A 63 -9.55 3.10 17.49
C ASP A 63 -10.45 4.16 18.13
N GLU A 64 -10.05 4.63 19.32
CA GLU A 64 -10.80 5.65 20.07
C GLU A 64 -10.60 7.03 19.43
N PRO A 65 -11.66 7.87 19.36
CA PRO A 65 -11.54 9.25 18.94
C PRO A 65 -10.58 10.03 19.83
N ASP A 66 -9.69 10.81 19.22
CA ASP A 66 -8.74 11.70 19.88
C ASP A 66 -8.73 13.05 19.10
N TRP A 67 -8.30 14.15 19.71
CA TRP A 67 -8.19 15.48 19.08
C TRP A 67 -7.38 15.48 17.77
N ARG A 68 -6.51 14.49 17.60
CA ARG A 68 -5.69 14.28 16.38
C ARG A 68 -6.44 13.56 15.26
N LYS A 69 -7.43 12.74 15.61
CA LYS A 69 -8.12 11.83 14.69
C LYS A 69 -9.30 12.54 14.02
N ILE A 70 -9.73 12.00 12.91
CA ILE A 70 -10.76 12.62 12.06
C ILE A 70 -12.14 12.00 12.33
N HIS A 71 -12.21 10.79 12.91
CA HIS A 71 -13.47 10.10 13.22
C HIS A 71 -14.01 10.46 14.61
N ASP A 72 -15.34 10.44 14.76
CA ASP A 72 -16.05 10.85 15.97
C ASP A 72 -16.59 9.67 16.79
N THR A 73 -16.43 8.44 16.32
CA THR A 73 -16.92 7.21 16.98
C THR A 73 -15.83 6.15 17.03
N PRO A 74 -15.74 5.37 18.14
CA PRO A 74 -14.81 4.24 18.22
C PRO A 74 -15.00 3.28 17.04
N THR A 75 -13.94 2.99 16.31
CA THR A 75 -13.99 2.17 15.10
C THR A 75 -13.08 0.95 15.24
N PRO A 76 -13.56 -0.28 14.95
CA PRO A 76 -12.76 -1.50 15.02
C PRO A 76 -11.55 -1.49 14.09
N LEU A 77 -10.40 -2.12 14.49
CA LEU A 77 -9.12 -2.05 13.77
C LEU A 77 -8.76 -3.29 12.93
N PHE A 78 -9.35 -4.45 13.08
CA PHE A 78 -8.89 -5.71 12.47
C PHE A 78 -9.16 -5.88 10.95
N GLY A 79 -9.33 -4.80 10.18
CA GLY A 79 -9.53 -4.88 8.73
C GLY A 79 -8.37 -5.51 7.99
N GLY A 80 -7.14 -5.22 8.41
CA GLY A 80 -5.92 -5.80 7.82
C GLY A 80 -5.88 -7.32 7.86
N ILE A 81 -6.49 -7.96 8.86
CA ILE A 81 -6.56 -9.44 8.97
C ILE A 81 -7.31 -10.02 7.76
N SER A 82 -8.45 -9.43 7.38
CA SER A 82 -9.24 -9.95 6.25
C SER A 82 -8.50 -9.80 4.91
N VAL A 83 -7.79 -8.68 4.72
CA VAL A 83 -6.98 -8.42 3.52
C VAL A 83 -5.79 -9.38 3.45
N TYR A 84 -5.05 -9.54 4.54
CA TYR A 84 -3.91 -10.44 4.62
C TYR A 84 -4.30 -11.90 4.35
N LEU A 85 -5.30 -12.43 5.04
CA LEU A 85 -5.73 -13.81 4.89
C LEU A 85 -6.27 -14.08 3.48
N ALA A 86 -7.05 -13.16 2.91
CA ALA A 86 -7.58 -13.31 1.56
C ALA A 86 -6.45 -13.29 0.51
N PHE A 87 -5.46 -12.42 0.66
CA PHE A 87 -4.30 -12.37 -0.20
C PHE A 87 -3.47 -13.66 -0.14
N MET A 88 -3.09 -14.10 1.07
CA MET A 88 -2.28 -15.31 1.27
C MET A 88 -2.99 -16.57 0.77
N ALA A 89 -4.29 -16.71 1.02
CA ALA A 89 -5.09 -17.84 0.54
C ALA A 89 -5.20 -17.82 -0.99
N SER A 90 -5.36 -16.64 -1.61
CA SER A 90 -5.44 -16.51 -3.08
C SER A 90 -4.14 -16.86 -3.78
N LEU A 91 -3.00 -16.50 -3.20
CA LEU A 91 -1.70 -16.93 -3.70
C LEU A 91 -1.49 -18.44 -3.52
N SER A 92 -1.94 -19.00 -2.41
CA SER A 92 -1.91 -20.45 -2.18
C SER A 92 -2.80 -21.20 -3.18
N LEU A 93 -3.98 -20.64 -3.51
CA LEU A 93 -4.85 -21.16 -4.57
C LEU A 93 -4.15 -21.13 -5.93
N ASN A 94 -3.42 -20.05 -6.24
CA ASN A 94 -2.63 -19.94 -7.48
C ASN A 94 -1.51 -20.98 -7.56
N GLY A 95 -0.82 -21.26 -6.46
CA GLY A 95 0.21 -22.30 -6.35
C GLY A 95 1.53 -21.98 -7.04
N ILE A 96 1.75 -20.73 -7.52
CA ILE A 96 2.99 -20.32 -8.18
C ILE A 96 3.75 -19.35 -7.28
N PHE A 97 4.95 -19.78 -6.84
CA PHE A 97 5.81 -19.03 -5.96
C PHE A 97 7.23 -19.02 -6.52
N LEU A 98 7.71 -17.85 -6.94
CA LEU A 98 9.12 -17.62 -7.22
C LEU A 98 9.91 -17.52 -5.90
N PRO A 99 11.21 -17.84 -5.86
CA PRO A 99 12.03 -17.74 -4.64
C PRO A 99 11.96 -16.37 -3.98
N GLY A 100 12.11 -15.30 -4.73
CA GLY A 100 11.99 -13.93 -4.24
C GLY A 100 10.60 -13.58 -3.69
N MET A 101 9.53 -14.10 -4.30
CA MET A 101 8.17 -13.92 -3.78
C MET A 101 8.01 -14.53 -2.38
N LYS A 102 8.58 -15.72 -2.13
CA LYS A 102 8.52 -16.36 -0.81
C LYS A 102 9.18 -15.51 0.27
N ALA A 103 10.33 -14.91 -0.05
CA ALA A 103 11.03 -14.03 0.89
C ALA A 103 10.21 -12.76 1.19
N ILE A 104 9.62 -12.12 0.15
CA ILE A 104 8.72 -10.97 0.36
C ILE A 104 7.49 -11.36 1.17
N LEU A 105 6.87 -12.51 0.91
CA LEU A 105 5.70 -12.98 1.67
C LEU A 105 6.04 -13.26 3.14
N LEU A 106 7.22 -13.81 3.41
CA LEU A 106 7.71 -13.99 4.78
C LEU A 106 7.86 -12.64 5.48
N GLY A 107 8.55 -11.67 4.84
CA GLY A 107 8.72 -10.33 5.39
C GLY A 107 7.38 -9.61 5.59
N ALA A 108 6.49 -9.66 4.59
CA ALA A 108 5.15 -9.09 4.68
C ALA A 108 4.33 -9.69 5.84
N SER A 109 4.47 -11.00 6.08
CA SER A 109 3.82 -11.66 7.23
C SER A 109 4.39 -11.18 8.56
N LEU A 110 5.72 -11.05 8.67
CA LEU A 110 6.36 -10.53 9.89
C LEU A 110 5.94 -9.07 10.16
N ILE A 111 5.87 -8.23 9.12
CA ILE A 111 5.40 -6.84 9.22
C ILE A 111 3.91 -6.80 9.60
N PHE A 112 3.08 -7.68 9.01
CA PHE A 112 1.68 -7.82 9.39
C PHE A 112 1.51 -8.15 10.88
N PHE A 113 2.26 -9.13 11.42
CA PHE A 113 2.17 -9.46 12.84
C PHE A 113 2.72 -8.36 13.74
N LEU A 114 3.74 -7.61 13.31
CA LEU A 114 4.21 -6.42 14.02
C LEU A 114 3.13 -5.35 14.10
N GLY A 115 2.47 -5.04 12.98
CA GLY A 115 1.36 -4.09 12.94
C GLY A 115 0.14 -4.56 13.74
N LEU A 116 -0.18 -5.87 13.70
CA LEU A 116 -1.26 -6.44 14.51
C LEU A 116 -0.97 -6.34 16.02
N TRP A 117 0.28 -6.51 16.40
CA TRP A 117 0.69 -6.28 17.79
C TRP A 117 0.51 -4.80 18.17
N ASP A 118 0.89 -3.88 17.27
CA ASP A 118 0.73 -2.45 17.49
C ASP A 118 -0.74 -2.02 17.62
N ASP A 119 -1.62 -2.59 16.79
CA ASP A 119 -3.09 -2.37 16.85
C ASP A 119 -3.68 -2.83 18.20
N ILE A 120 -3.14 -3.90 18.81
CA ILE A 120 -3.59 -4.42 20.12
C ILE A 120 -2.94 -3.66 21.28
N LYS A 121 -1.65 -3.39 21.17
CA LYS A 121 -0.85 -2.72 22.20
C LYS A 121 0.18 -1.80 21.54
N PRO A 122 -0.02 -0.48 21.62
CA PRO A 122 0.85 0.49 20.96
C PRO A 122 2.33 0.31 21.29
N LEU A 123 3.17 0.28 20.26
CA LEU A 123 4.61 0.12 20.35
C LEU A 123 5.33 1.46 20.12
N PRO A 124 6.48 1.69 20.76
CA PRO A 124 7.31 2.86 20.47
C PRO A 124 7.72 2.90 18.98
N ALA A 125 7.61 4.07 18.34
CA ALA A 125 7.91 4.24 16.92
C ALA A 125 9.33 3.76 16.54
N LEU A 126 10.32 4.01 17.39
CA LEU A 126 11.69 3.55 17.19
C LEU A 126 11.79 2.02 17.16
N LEU A 127 11.06 1.32 18.05
CA LEU A 127 11.03 -0.15 18.09
C LEU A 127 10.41 -0.72 16.81
N LYS A 128 9.28 -0.14 16.36
CA LYS A 128 8.66 -0.53 15.09
C LYS A 128 9.65 -0.36 13.92
N LEU A 129 10.32 0.78 13.84
CA LEU A 129 11.30 1.05 12.79
C LEU A 129 12.48 0.06 12.81
N VAL A 130 13.04 -0.25 13.99
CA VAL A 130 14.14 -1.20 14.11
C VAL A 130 13.73 -2.59 13.64
N ILE A 131 12.54 -3.07 14.06
CA ILE A 131 12.03 -4.38 13.63
C ILE A 131 11.77 -4.38 12.12
N GLN A 132 11.20 -3.33 11.53
CA GLN A 132 10.99 -3.20 10.09
C GLN A 132 12.32 -3.27 9.31
N VAL A 133 13.36 -2.59 9.80
CA VAL A 133 14.71 -2.64 9.19
C VAL A 133 15.29 -4.06 9.28
N LEU A 134 15.18 -4.73 10.43
CA LEU A 134 15.65 -6.11 10.59
C LEU A 134 14.91 -7.07 9.66
N VAL A 135 13.59 -6.96 9.53
CA VAL A 135 12.79 -7.75 8.60
C VAL A 135 13.20 -7.46 7.15
N ALA A 136 13.44 -6.20 6.79
CA ALA A 136 13.91 -5.87 5.45
C ALA A 136 15.26 -6.51 5.14
N PHE A 137 16.24 -6.49 6.07
CA PHE A 137 17.51 -7.21 5.90
C PHE A 137 17.31 -8.72 5.80
N LEU A 138 16.44 -9.31 6.62
CA LEU A 138 16.10 -10.74 6.58
C LEU A 138 15.52 -11.17 5.23
N VAL A 139 14.83 -10.28 4.52
CA VAL A 139 14.26 -10.54 3.20
C VAL A 139 15.26 -10.28 2.08
N VAL A 140 15.99 -9.17 2.16
CA VAL A 140 16.89 -8.71 1.09
C VAL A 140 18.10 -9.63 0.94
N ILE A 141 18.78 -9.98 2.04
CA ILE A 141 20.04 -10.73 1.98
C ILE A 141 19.79 -12.21 1.60
N PRO A 142 19.00 -13.01 2.35
CA PRO A 142 18.79 -14.41 1.98
C PRO A 142 17.94 -14.60 0.73
N GLY A 143 17.03 -13.65 0.45
CA GLY A 143 16.19 -13.67 -0.75
C GLY A 143 16.93 -13.26 -2.02
N ASN A 144 18.13 -12.72 -1.89
CA ASN A 144 18.89 -12.10 -3.00
C ASN A 144 18.05 -11.09 -3.80
N ILE A 145 17.27 -10.28 -3.07
CA ILE A 145 16.32 -9.32 -3.64
C ILE A 145 16.88 -7.93 -3.44
N GLN A 146 17.20 -7.22 -4.53
CA GLN A 146 17.74 -5.88 -4.44
C GLN A 146 17.38 -5.01 -5.63
N ILE A 147 17.19 -3.73 -5.39
CA ILE A 147 17.15 -2.72 -6.44
C ILE A 147 18.53 -2.64 -7.06
N THR A 148 18.65 -3.02 -8.32
CA THR A 148 19.93 -3.03 -9.04
C THR A 148 20.18 -1.65 -9.65
N PHE A 149 20.67 -0.71 -8.83
CA PHE A 149 21.07 0.61 -9.29
C PHE A 149 22.47 0.61 -9.85
N PHE A 150 23.44 -0.01 -9.14
CA PHE A 150 24.79 -0.24 -9.61
C PHE A 150 24.98 -1.69 -10.03
N TYR A 151 25.63 -1.90 -11.17
CA TYR A 151 25.86 -3.22 -11.72
C TYR A 151 27.36 -3.54 -11.80
N SER A 152 27.71 -4.79 -11.51
CA SER A 152 29.04 -5.39 -11.72
C SER A 152 30.26 -4.73 -11.06
N SER A 153 30.14 -4.10 -9.91
CA SER A 153 31.29 -3.76 -9.08
C SER A 153 31.24 -4.52 -7.74
N ALA A 154 32.37 -4.81 -7.14
CA ALA A 154 32.45 -5.38 -5.80
C ALA A 154 31.73 -4.51 -4.76
N PHE A 155 31.52 -3.23 -5.06
CA PHE A 155 30.83 -2.26 -4.20
C PHE A 155 29.30 -2.24 -4.41
N SER A 156 28.76 -2.88 -5.46
CA SER A 156 27.31 -2.81 -5.76
C SER A 156 26.41 -3.28 -4.58
N PRO A 157 26.72 -4.35 -3.81
CA PRO A 157 25.90 -4.75 -2.67
C PRO A 157 25.86 -3.69 -1.57
N PHE A 158 26.97 -2.94 -1.36
CA PHE A 158 27.04 -1.89 -0.33
C PHE A 158 26.13 -0.70 -0.61
N VAL A 159 25.67 -0.51 -1.84
CA VAL A 159 24.71 0.53 -2.22
C VAL A 159 23.34 -0.05 -2.44
N ASN A 160 23.22 -1.15 -3.19
CA ASN A 160 21.93 -1.73 -3.57
C ASN A 160 21.16 -2.28 -2.37
N ILE A 161 21.83 -2.96 -1.40
CA ILE A 161 21.17 -3.48 -0.21
C ILE A 161 20.59 -2.37 0.68
N PRO A 162 21.37 -1.35 1.13
CA PRO A 162 20.80 -0.25 1.91
C PRO A 162 19.69 0.51 1.16
N LEU A 163 19.85 0.73 -0.14
CA LEU A 163 18.81 1.39 -0.95
C LEU A 163 17.51 0.58 -0.95
N THR A 164 17.61 -0.76 -1.06
CA THR A 164 16.45 -1.65 -1.02
C THR A 164 15.79 -1.65 0.36
N VAL A 165 16.58 -1.67 1.43
CA VAL A 165 16.06 -1.58 2.80
C VAL A 165 15.34 -0.25 3.02
N ILE A 166 15.94 0.87 2.60
CA ILE A 166 15.31 2.21 2.68
C ILE A 166 14.01 2.24 1.88
N TRP A 167 13.98 1.64 0.69
CA TRP A 167 12.78 1.53 -0.13
C TRP A 167 11.67 0.75 0.58
N LEU A 168 11.97 -0.48 1.05
CA LEU A 168 10.99 -1.33 1.73
C LEU A 168 10.42 -0.64 2.98
N VAL A 169 11.28 -0.15 3.85
CA VAL A 169 10.89 0.50 5.11
C VAL A 169 10.20 1.84 4.85
N GLY A 170 10.73 2.63 3.91
CA GLY A 170 10.16 3.94 3.56
C GLY A 170 8.75 3.85 3.01
N ILE A 171 8.52 2.97 2.02
CA ILE A 171 7.18 2.76 1.44
C ILE A 171 6.22 2.15 2.46
N THR A 172 6.68 1.23 3.31
CA THR A 172 5.88 0.65 4.39
C THR A 172 5.33 1.73 5.32
N ASN A 173 6.20 2.61 5.82
CA ASN A 173 5.78 3.69 6.72
C ASN A 173 4.98 4.76 5.98
N SER A 174 5.31 5.08 4.73
CA SER A 174 4.53 6.02 3.94
C SER A 174 3.09 5.52 3.74
N MET A 175 2.88 4.24 3.42
CA MET A 175 1.54 3.67 3.29
C MET A 175 0.76 3.72 4.62
N ASN A 176 1.44 3.48 5.74
CA ASN A 176 0.83 3.61 7.07
C ASN A 176 0.38 5.05 7.36
N PHE A 177 1.16 6.07 6.98
CA PHE A 177 0.75 7.47 7.10
C PHE A 177 -0.46 7.83 6.23
N PHE A 178 -0.64 7.19 5.08
CA PHE A 178 -1.80 7.39 4.22
C PHE A 178 -3.07 6.66 4.70
N ASP A 179 -3.00 5.82 5.74
CA ASP A 179 -4.18 5.19 6.37
C ASP A 179 -4.92 6.13 7.35
N GLY A 180 -4.64 7.43 7.29
CA GLY A 180 -5.30 8.46 8.12
C GLY A 180 -6.71 8.88 7.66
N ILE A 181 -7.17 8.47 6.47
CA ILE A 181 -8.51 8.76 5.93
C ILE A 181 -9.13 7.49 5.34
N ASP A 182 -10.44 7.30 5.62
CA ASP A 182 -11.23 6.16 5.12
C ASP A 182 -11.02 5.94 3.61
N GLY A 183 -10.56 4.76 3.23
CA GLY A 183 -10.39 4.35 1.84
C GLY A 183 -9.11 4.79 1.15
N LEU A 184 -8.29 5.68 1.72
CA LEU A 184 -7.14 6.23 1.02
C LEU A 184 -6.04 5.18 0.79
N ALA A 185 -5.58 4.50 1.85
CA ALA A 185 -4.55 3.46 1.74
C ALA A 185 -4.99 2.30 0.84
N ILE A 186 -6.25 1.88 0.95
CA ILE A 186 -6.83 0.83 0.10
C ILE A 186 -6.89 1.26 -1.36
N SER A 187 -7.36 2.48 -1.66
CA SER A 187 -7.43 2.99 -3.04
C SER A 187 -6.05 3.10 -3.67
N LEU A 188 -5.06 3.63 -2.95
CA LEU A 188 -3.68 3.70 -3.41
C LEU A 188 -3.09 2.30 -3.64
N SER A 189 -3.37 1.35 -2.75
CA SER A 189 -2.89 -0.03 -2.89
C SER A 189 -3.45 -0.70 -4.15
N ILE A 190 -4.74 -0.50 -4.46
CA ILE A 190 -5.37 -1.01 -5.69
C ILE A 190 -4.72 -0.37 -6.92
N ILE A 191 -4.53 0.96 -6.93
CA ILE A 191 -3.95 1.69 -8.06
C ILE A 191 -2.51 1.23 -8.30
N ILE A 192 -1.67 1.22 -7.27
CA ILE A 192 -0.25 0.81 -7.36
C ILE A 192 -0.16 -0.65 -7.85
N ALA A 193 -0.94 -1.56 -7.25
CA ALA A 193 -0.96 -2.97 -7.66
C ALA A 193 -1.45 -3.15 -9.10
N ALA A 194 -2.43 -2.36 -9.56
CA ALA A 194 -2.94 -2.42 -10.93
C ALA A 194 -1.87 -2.02 -11.95
N PHE A 195 -1.11 -0.96 -11.70
CA PHE A 195 -0.02 -0.54 -12.58
C PHE A 195 1.15 -1.52 -12.56
N LEU A 196 1.60 -1.98 -11.39
CA LEU A 196 2.65 -3.00 -11.29
C LEU A 196 2.21 -4.32 -11.94
N GLY A 197 0.97 -4.75 -11.73
CA GLY A 197 0.42 -5.96 -12.34
C GLY A 197 0.33 -5.85 -13.87
N SER A 198 -0.13 -4.70 -14.38
CA SER A 198 -0.17 -4.43 -15.82
C SER A 198 1.24 -4.48 -16.43
N MET A 199 2.22 -3.85 -15.79
CA MET A 199 3.62 -3.89 -16.23
C MET A 199 4.17 -5.32 -16.19
N ALA A 200 3.87 -6.09 -15.14
CA ALA A 200 4.32 -7.48 -15.02
C ALA A 200 3.83 -8.36 -16.18
N PHE A 201 2.57 -8.19 -16.60
CA PHE A 201 2.06 -8.91 -17.77
C PHE A 201 2.69 -8.43 -19.08
N ASN A 202 3.00 -7.15 -19.22
CA ASN A 202 3.65 -6.58 -20.39
C ASN A 202 5.16 -6.88 -20.49
N THR A 203 5.78 -7.35 -19.40
CA THR A 203 7.20 -7.72 -19.32
C THR A 203 7.39 -9.23 -19.12
N ASP A 204 6.42 -10.04 -19.51
CA ASP A 204 6.46 -11.51 -19.45
C ASP A 204 6.73 -12.08 -18.04
N GLN A 205 6.23 -11.39 -17.00
CA GLN A 205 6.34 -11.80 -15.61
C GLN A 205 4.96 -12.14 -14.99
N PRO A 206 4.19 -13.10 -15.54
CA PRO A 206 2.80 -13.35 -15.15
C PRO A 206 2.64 -13.73 -13.68
N ALA A 207 3.65 -14.33 -13.05
CA ALA A 207 3.61 -14.68 -11.63
C ALA A 207 3.47 -13.44 -10.73
N LEU A 208 4.16 -12.34 -11.08
CA LEU A 208 4.03 -11.05 -10.40
C LEU A 208 2.69 -10.37 -10.72
N GLY A 209 2.19 -10.55 -11.94
CA GLY A 209 0.86 -10.09 -12.33
C GLY A 209 -0.24 -10.74 -11.48
N TRP A 210 -0.19 -12.07 -11.29
CA TRP A 210 -1.15 -12.77 -10.42
C TRP A 210 -1.01 -12.40 -8.94
N PHE A 211 0.20 -12.13 -8.49
CA PHE A 211 0.46 -11.57 -7.15
C PHE A 211 -0.28 -10.24 -6.96
N ALA A 212 -0.14 -9.32 -7.92
CA ALA A 212 -0.83 -8.03 -7.91
C ALA A 212 -2.36 -8.19 -7.92
N ILE A 213 -2.90 -9.10 -8.77
CA ILE A 213 -4.35 -9.38 -8.84
C ILE A 213 -4.89 -9.90 -7.52
N ALA A 214 -4.18 -10.81 -6.82
CA ALA A 214 -4.57 -11.29 -5.52
C ALA A 214 -4.67 -10.16 -4.48
N LEU A 215 -3.73 -9.21 -4.53
CA LEU A 215 -3.74 -8.05 -3.64
C LEU A 215 -4.88 -7.09 -3.98
N ILE A 216 -5.10 -6.78 -5.26
CA ILE A 216 -6.22 -5.97 -5.74
C ILE A 216 -7.56 -6.55 -5.28
N GLY A 217 -7.78 -7.86 -5.48
CA GLY A 217 -9.02 -8.50 -5.08
C GLY A 217 -9.25 -8.47 -3.58
N SER A 218 -8.21 -8.68 -2.77
CA SER A 218 -8.29 -8.60 -1.31
C SER A 218 -8.67 -7.20 -0.84
N CYS A 219 -8.09 -6.16 -1.46
CA CYS A 219 -8.43 -4.76 -1.19
C CYS A 219 -9.86 -4.42 -1.63
N ILE A 220 -10.29 -4.84 -2.84
CA ILE A 220 -11.66 -4.61 -3.34
C ILE A 220 -12.69 -5.28 -2.43
N GLY A 221 -12.45 -6.51 -1.96
CA GLY A 221 -13.36 -7.22 -1.06
C GLY A 221 -13.53 -6.56 0.31
N PHE A 222 -12.49 -5.89 0.81
CA PHE A 222 -12.52 -5.12 2.06
C PHE A 222 -13.08 -3.70 1.88
N MET A 223 -12.89 -3.07 0.74
CA MET A 223 -13.21 -1.67 0.46
C MET A 223 -14.63 -1.23 0.88
N PRO A 224 -15.71 -2.00 0.68
CA PRO A 224 -17.08 -1.61 1.08
C PRO A 224 -17.27 -1.39 2.58
N TYR A 225 -16.37 -1.89 3.42
CA TYR A 225 -16.42 -1.72 4.87
C TYR A 225 -15.58 -0.53 5.36
N ASN A 226 -14.56 -0.14 4.58
CA ASN A 226 -13.66 0.96 4.90
C ASN A 226 -14.03 2.26 4.17
N PHE A 227 -14.41 2.19 2.89
CA PHE A 227 -14.77 3.36 2.09
C PHE A 227 -16.26 3.34 1.74
N ARG A 228 -17.07 4.11 2.49
CA ARG A 228 -18.55 4.11 2.38
C ARG A 228 -19.06 5.48 1.97
N PHE A 229 -19.90 5.54 0.92
CA PHE A 229 -20.54 6.78 0.51
C PHE A 229 -21.60 7.24 1.54
N GLY A 230 -21.47 8.49 2.02
CA GLY A 230 -22.42 9.10 2.98
C GLY A 230 -22.32 8.58 4.43
N LYS A 231 -21.38 7.67 4.75
CA LYS A 231 -21.20 7.09 6.08
C LYS A 231 -19.72 6.99 6.43
N SER A 232 -19.38 6.89 7.71
CA SER A 232 -18.05 6.57 8.21
C SER A 232 -17.70 5.09 7.95
N ALA A 233 -16.41 4.75 8.00
CA ALA A 233 -15.95 3.36 7.92
C ALA A 233 -16.57 2.51 9.04
N GLU A 234 -16.87 1.25 8.73
CA GLU A 234 -17.31 0.25 9.72
C GLU A 234 -16.14 -0.49 10.36
N LEU A 235 -15.00 -0.49 9.67
CA LEU A 235 -13.80 -1.21 10.07
C LEU A 235 -12.59 -0.51 9.45
N PHE A 236 -11.62 -0.17 10.28
CA PHE A 236 -10.35 0.37 9.81
C PHE A 236 -9.39 -0.74 9.40
N LEU A 237 -8.48 -0.41 8.50
CA LEU A 237 -7.43 -1.30 8.01
C LEU A 237 -6.45 -1.66 9.14
N GLY A 238 -6.10 -0.65 9.96
CA GLY A 238 -5.15 -0.73 11.06
C GLY A 238 -3.69 -0.73 10.61
N ASP A 239 -2.77 -0.64 11.59
CA ASP A 239 -1.33 -0.71 11.35
C ASP A 239 -0.95 -2.08 10.74
N ALA A 240 -1.63 -3.15 11.14
CA ALA A 240 -1.47 -4.48 10.55
C ALA A 240 -1.67 -4.46 9.03
N GLY A 241 -2.75 -3.85 8.56
CA GLY A 241 -3.09 -3.87 7.15
C GLY A 241 -2.30 -2.87 6.33
N SER A 242 -2.15 -1.65 6.81
CA SER A 242 -1.47 -0.58 6.07
C SER A 242 0.03 -0.85 5.89
N THR A 243 0.72 -1.33 6.94
CA THR A 243 2.14 -1.70 6.85
C THR A 243 2.34 -2.96 6.01
N PHE A 244 1.45 -3.96 6.12
CA PHE A 244 1.43 -5.13 5.26
C PHE A 244 1.31 -4.75 3.78
N LEU A 245 0.36 -3.89 3.42
CA LEU A 245 0.16 -3.43 2.04
C LEU A 245 1.38 -2.67 1.53
N GLY A 246 1.93 -1.77 2.34
CA GLY A 246 3.13 -1.01 1.99
C GLY A 246 4.32 -1.91 1.72
N PHE A 247 4.64 -2.85 2.62
CA PHE A 247 5.75 -3.78 2.46
C PHE A 247 5.55 -4.72 1.26
N THR A 248 4.34 -5.24 1.08
CA THR A 248 4.00 -6.15 -0.02
C THR A 248 4.15 -5.48 -1.37
N LEU A 249 3.64 -4.25 -1.52
CA LEU A 249 3.75 -3.46 -2.75
C LEU A 249 5.19 -3.03 -3.03
N ALA A 250 5.91 -2.57 -2.00
CA ALA A 250 7.32 -2.23 -2.12
C ALA A 250 8.16 -3.44 -2.54
N GLY A 251 7.88 -4.61 -1.96
CA GLY A 251 8.51 -5.88 -2.31
C GLY A 251 8.21 -6.31 -3.74
N LEU A 252 6.95 -6.21 -4.18
CA LEU A 252 6.55 -6.47 -5.57
C LEU A 252 7.33 -5.59 -6.54
N ALA A 253 7.50 -4.30 -6.21
CA ALA A 253 8.26 -3.36 -7.02
C ALA A 253 9.75 -3.72 -7.15
N VAL A 254 10.35 -4.31 -6.10
CA VAL A 254 11.76 -4.76 -6.13
C VAL A 254 11.94 -6.07 -6.90
N LEU A 255 10.94 -6.94 -6.89
CA LEU A 255 11.00 -8.24 -7.56
C LEU A 255 10.95 -8.14 -9.09
N GLY A 256 10.24 -7.15 -9.63
CA GLY A 256 9.96 -7.08 -11.06
C GLY A 256 11.06 -6.39 -11.87
N GLN A 257 11.16 -6.80 -13.14
CA GLN A 257 11.86 -6.07 -14.20
C GLN A 257 10.82 -5.27 -14.98
N TRP A 258 10.81 -3.96 -14.78
CA TRP A 258 9.73 -3.09 -15.24
C TRP A 258 9.99 -2.45 -16.59
N SER A 259 11.01 -2.92 -17.32
CA SER A 259 11.34 -2.51 -18.68
C SER A 259 12.18 -3.57 -19.38
N ASN A 260 11.89 -3.82 -20.65
CA ASN A 260 12.68 -4.69 -21.51
C ASN A 260 13.79 -3.93 -22.25
N THR A 261 13.79 -2.58 -22.20
CA THR A 261 14.71 -1.74 -22.98
C THR A 261 15.86 -1.17 -22.17
N SER A 262 15.60 -0.74 -20.94
CA SER A 262 16.59 -0.04 -20.12
C SER A 262 16.36 -0.25 -18.63
N ARG A 263 17.44 -0.50 -17.90
CA ARG A 263 17.41 -0.61 -16.43
C ARG A 263 17.03 0.68 -15.72
N TYR A 264 17.47 1.81 -16.26
CA TYR A 264 17.11 3.12 -15.70
C TYR A 264 15.60 3.36 -15.80
N VAL A 265 15.00 2.94 -16.91
CA VAL A 265 13.54 2.95 -17.07
C VAL A 265 12.88 1.98 -16.10
N SER A 266 13.45 0.78 -15.91
CA SER A 266 12.94 -0.22 -14.96
C SER A 266 12.90 0.29 -13.51
N VAL A 267 13.87 1.13 -13.11
CA VAL A 267 13.86 1.77 -11.78
C VAL A 267 12.93 2.99 -11.73
N SER A 268 12.87 3.77 -12.82
CA SER A 268 12.04 4.98 -12.87
C SER A 268 10.55 4.70 -12.80
N SER A 269 10.09 3.60 -13.38
CA SER A 269 8.67 3.25 -13.41
C SER A 269 8.06 3.03 -12.01
N PRO A 270 8.65 2.21 -11.12
CA PRO A 270 8.19 2.14 -9.72
C PRO A 270 8.25 3.48 -8.99
N ILE A 271 9.28 4.30 -9.21
CA ILE A 271 9.38 5.63 -8.59
C ILE A 271 8.17 6.50 -8.97
N LEU A 272 7.72 6.46 -10.22
CA LEU A 272 6.51 7.17 -10.64
C LEU A 272 5.25 6.57 -10.01
N ILE A 273 5.09 5.24 -10.02
CA ILE A 273 3.91 4.56 -9.46
C ILE A 273 3.75 4.86 -7.96
N PHE A 274 4.85 4.88 -7.22
CA PHE A 274 4.87 5.23 -5.79
C PHE A 274 5.05 6.74 -5.55
N GLY A 275 5.01 7.56 -6.59
CA GLY A 275 5.38 8.97 -6.54
C GLY A 275 4.66 9.78 -5.48
N VAL A 276 3.36 9.53 -5.25
CA VAL A 276 2.59 10.20 -4.19
C VAL A 276 3.14 9.85 -2.80
N LEU A 277 3.42 8.58 -2.53
CA LEU A 277 3.96 8.12 -1.25
C LEU A 277 5.36 8.68 -0.98
N ILE A 278 6.23 8.65 -2.01
CA ILE A 278 7.59 9.16 -1.95
C ILE A 278 7.59 10.67 -1.73
N PHE A 279 6.78 11.40 -2.51
CA PHE A 279 6.66 12.85 -2.39
C PHE A 279 6.23 13.27 -0.99
N ASP A 280 5.16 12.68 -0.47
CA ASP A 280 4.62 13.05 0.84
C ASP A 280 5.65 12.81 1.95
N MET A 281 6.30 11.64 1.94
CA MET A 281 7.33 11.30 2.91
C MET A 281 8.51 12.30 2.87
N ILE A 282 9.01 12.64 1.68
CA ILE A 282 10.13 13.58 1.53
C ILE A 282 9.68 14.99 1.96
N TYR A 283 8.53 15.45 1.45
CA TYR A 283 8.04 16.80 1.70
C TYR A 283 7.75 17.05 3.19
N VAL A 284 7.10 16.12 3.86
CA VAL A 284 6.78 16.24 5.29
C VAL A 284 8.05 16.29 6.12
N ASN A 285 9.00 15.37 5.89
CA ASN A 285 10.26 15.36 6.63
C ASN A 285 11.09 16.63 6.40
N LEU A 286 11.21 17.11 5.16
CA LEU A 286 11.91 18.36 4.85
C LEU A 286 11.21 19.57 5.49
N SER A 287 9.86 19.59 5.49
CA SER A 287 9.08 20.65 6.13
C SER A 287 9.29 20.68 7.64
N ARG A 288 9.33 19.52 8.30
CA ARG A 288 9.57 19.40 9.75
C ARG A 288 10.97 19.88 10.14
N ILE A 289 12.00 19.51 9.37
CA ILE A 289 13.38 19.97 9.57
C ILE A 289 13.47 21.48 9.37
N LYS A 290 12.94 22.00 8.25
CA LYS A 290 12.98 23.44 7.92
C LYS A 290 12.27 24.30 8.99
N ASN A 291 11.15 23.84 9.50
CA ASN A 291 10.34 24.54 10.50
C ASN A 291 10.82 24.28 11.95
N ARG A 292 11.96 23.61 12.13
CA ARG A 292 12.56 23.26 13.43
C ARG A 292 11.60 22.50 14.37
N GLN A 293 10.67 21.75 13.82
CA GLN A 293 9.73 20.91 14.58
C GLN A 293 10.38 19.63 15.12
N ALA A 294 11.53 19.25 14.56
CA ALA A 294 12.36 18.15 15.04
C ALA A 294 13.83 18.58 14.97
N LYS A 295 14.56 18.42 16.09
CA LYS A 295 15.99 18.77 16.21
C LYS A 295 16.90 17.56 16.00
N ASN A 296 16.35 16.36 16.16
CA ASN A 296 17.07 15.09 16.03
C ASN A 296 16.18 14.03 15.43
N PHE A 297 16.78 12.90 15.04
CA PHE A 297 16.08 11.78 14.39
C PHE A 297 14.96 11.18 15.27
N ARG A 298 15.15 11.10 16.61
CA ARG A 298 14.11 10.59 17.52
C ARG A 298 12.89 11.50 17.56
N GLU A 299 13.12 12.81 17.60
CA GLU A 299 12.05 13.81 17.54
C GLU A 299 11.32 13.75 16.21
N LEU A 300 12.04 13.55 15.09
CA LEU A 300 11.45 13.41 13.78
C LEU A 300 10.49 12.19 13.70
N LEU A 301 10.89 11.06 14.26
CA LEU A 301 10.06 9.85 14.35
C LEU A 301 8.86 10.01 15.30
N ALA A 302 9.04 10.75 16.39
CA ALA A 302 7.98 11.00 17.37
C ALA A 302 7.03 12.13 16.96
N CYS A 303 7.37 12.89 15.91
CA CYS A 303 6.59 14.02 15.46
C CYS A 303 5.32 13.53 14.74
N VAL A 304 4.20 13.55 15.44
CA VAL A 304 2.88 13.20 14.89
C VAL A 304 2.10 14.49 14.67
N ASN A 305 2.13 15.01 13.45
CA ASN A 305 1.43 16.23 13.04
C ASN A 305 0.47 15.97 11.88
N LYS A 306 -0.55 16.84 11.74
CA LYS A 306 -1.47 16.84 10.60
C LYS A 306 -0.85 17.55 9.37
N ASP A 307 0.33 17.11 8.92
CA ASP A 307 1.14 17.77 7.89
C ASP A 307 1.27 16.98 6.57
N HIS A 308 0.74 15.76 6.53
CA HIS A 308 0.66 14.92 5.35
C HIS A 308 -0.30 15.49 4.29
N LEU A 309 -0.11 15.10 3.01
CA LEU A 309 -0.85 15.60 1.86
C LEU A 309 -2.38 15.57 2.06
N HIS A 310 -2.91 14.46 2.57
CA HIS A 310 -4.34 14.32 2.80
C HIS A 310 -4.87 15.31 3.84
N HIS A 311 -4.14 15.56 4.94
CA HIS A 311 -4.52 16.57 5.93
C HIS A 311 -4.50 17.98 5.34
N ARG A 312 -3.51 18.28 4.48
CA ARG A 312 -3.41 19.60 3.83
C ARG A 312 -4.57 19.86 2.89
N LEU A 313 -5.03 18.83 2.14
CA LEU A 313 -6.24 18.96 1.32
C LEU A 313 -7.47 19.25 2.18
N LEU A 314 -7.61 18.61 3.34
CA LEU A 314 -8.70 18.91 4.29
C LEU A 314 -8.62 20.35 4.81
N PHE A 315 -7.42 20.85 5.15
CA PHE A 315 -7.22 22.25 5.54
C PHE A 315 -7.52 23.26 4.42
N MET A 316 -7.40 22.85 3.16
CA MET A 316 -7.82 23.66 2.01
C MET A 316 -9.34 23.66 1.79
N GLY A 317 -10.11 22.93 2.60
CA GLY A 317 -11.57 22.88 2.57
C GLY A 317 -12.16 21.72 1.76
N PHE A 318 -11.33 20.80 1.24
CA PHE A 318 -11.83 19.60 0.57
C PHE A 318 -12.44 18.62 1.57
N ALA A 319 -13.55 17.98 1.19
CA ALA A 319 -14.12 16.88 1.97
C ALA A 319 -13.19 15.65 1.95
N ARG A 320 -13.31 14.77 2.97
CA ARG A 320 -12.49 13.55 3.09
C ARG A 320 -12.44 12.73 1.81
N LYS A 321 -13.59 12.52 1.16
CA LYS A 321 -13.72 11.74 -0.08
C LYS A 321 -13.14 12.45 -1.29
N GLU A 322 -13.24 13.76 -1.33
CA GLU A 322 -12.61 14.56 -2.37
C GLU A 322 -11.10 14.48 -2.28
N ALA A 323 -10.53 14.50 -1.06
CA ALA A 323 -9.10 14.31 -0.85
C ALA A 323 -8.63 12.92 -1.33
N VAL A 324 -9.38 11.84 -1.01
CA VAL A 324 -9.11 10.49 -1.53
C VAL A 324 -9.14 10.48 -3.04
N PHE A 325 -10.15 11.08 -3.65
CA PHE A 325 -10.33 11.11 -5.10
C PHE A 325 -9.19 11.88 -5.80
N ILE A 326 -8.83 13.06 -5.29
CA ILE A 326 -7.74 13.89 -5.83
C ILE A 326 -6.41 13.12 -5.78
N ILE A 327 -6.07 12.54 -4.63
CA ILE A 327 -4.84 11.77 -4.45
C ILE A 327 -4.82 10.54 -5.36
N SER A 328 -5.95 9.85 -5.50
CA SER A 328 -6.12 8.70 -6.39
C SER A 328 -5.93 9.08 -7.87
N ILE A 329 -6.46 10.22 -8.31
CA ILE A 329 -6.24 10.74 -9.68
C ILE A 329 -4.76 11.02 -9.91
N ILE A 330 -4.09 11.71 -8.99
CA ILE A 330 -2.65 12.03 -9.11
C ILE A 330 -1.84 10.72 -9.22
N SER A 331 -2.11 9.75 -8.35
CA SER A 331 -1.46 8.43 -8.38
C SER A 331 -1.72 7.71 -9.71
N THR A 332 -2.95 7.79 -10.24
CA THR A 332 -3.32 7.19 -11.52
C THR A 332 -2.58 7.88 -12.68
N CYS A 333 -2.50 9.20 -12.71
CA CYS A 333 -1.76 9.94 -13.73
C CYS A 333 -0.27 9.55 -13.75
N LEU A 334 0.37 9.43 -12.59
CA LEU A 334 1.76 8.98 -12.46
C LEU A 334 1.93 7.52 -12.90
N GLY A 335 0.97 6.65 -12.56
CA GLY A 335 0.97 5.26 -12.99
C GLY A 335 0.80 5.12 -14.51
N VAL A 336 -0.05 5.92 -15.14
CA VAL A 336 -0.18 5.99 -16.62
C VAL A 336 1.15 6.45 -17.25
N SER A 337 1.80 7.49 -16.68
CA SER A 337 3.12 7.91 -17.13
C SER A 337 4.14 6.79 -17.05
N ALA A 338 4.12 5.98 -15.96
CA ALA A 338 5.00 4.81 -15.81
C ALA A 338 4.77 3.76 -16.90
N LEU A 339 3.51 3.47 -17.27
CA LEU A 339 3.19 2.57 -18.38
C LEU A 339 3.67 3.10 -19.74
N ILE A 340 3.53 4.41 -19.99
CA ILE A 340 3.95 5.04 -21.24
C ILE A 340 5.47 4.91 -21.40
N ILE A 341 6.25 5.17 -20.35
CA ILE A 341 7.71 5.14 -20.44
C ILE A 341 8.32 3.74 -20.38
N MET A 342 7.58 2.72 -19.99
CA MET A 342 8.06 1.37 -19.68
C MET A 342 8.97 0.77 -20.75
N ASN A 343 8.66 0.97 -22.03
CA ASN A 343 9.42 0.43 -23.17
C ASN A 343 10.13 1.52 -24.00
N GLN A 344 10.27 2.73 -23.44
CA GLN A 344 10.85 3.89 -24.09
C GLN A 344 12.33 4.08 -23.75
N LYS A 345 12.92 5.16 -24.26
CA LYS A 345 14.32 5.51 -24.04
C LYS A 345 14.51 6.19 -22.67
N LEU A 346 15.76 6.29 -22.22
CA LEU A 346 16.11 6.99 -20.98
C LEU A 346 15.58 8.43 -20.93
N ILE A 347 15.56 9.14 -22.06
CA ILE A 347 15.08 10.52 -22.14
C ILE A 347 13.60 10.61 -21.77
N ASP A 348 12.79 9.66 -22.20
CA ASP A 348 11.36 9.61 -21.89
C ASP A 348 11.11 9.34 -20.40
N ALA A 349 11.96 8.51 -19.78
CA ALA A 349 11.94 8.28 -18.35
C ALA A 349 12.29 9.55 -17.54
N LEU A 350 13.30 10.30 -18.01
CA LEU A 350 13.66 11.59 -17.41
C LEU A 350 12.55 12.63 -17.56
N LEU A 351 11.89 12.68 -18.71
CA LEU A 351 10.73 13.55 -18.94
C LEU A 351 9.54 13.17 -18.04
N GLY A 352 9.27 11.88 -17.85
CA GLY A 352 8.25 11.39 -16.90
C GLY A 352 8.55 11.78 -15.45
N LEU A 353 9.79 11.64 -15.01
CA LEU A 353 10.21 12.08 -13.67
C LEU A 353 10.12 13.60 -13.53
N PHE A 354 10.51 14.37 -14.56
CA PHE A 354 10.37 15.82 -14.57
C PHE A 354 8.90 16.25 -14.50
N GLN A 355 8.01 15.59 -15.24
CA GLN A 355 6.56 15.80 -15.14
C GLN A 355 6.06 15.58 -13.70
N ALA A 356 6.51 14.52 -13.02
CA ALA A 356 6.15 14.27 -11.63
C ALA A 356 6.60 15.43 -10.72
N VAL A 357 7.81 15.93 -10.91
CA VAL A 357 8.33 17.10 -10.15
C VAL A 357 7.46 18.33 -10.38
N LEU A 358 7.02 18.59 -11.61
CA LEU A 358 6.12 19.72 -11.92
C LEU A 358 4.74 19.57 -11.25
N ILE A 359 4.15 18.37 -11.29
CA ILE A 359 2.87 18.08 -10.61
C ILE A 359 2.99 18.35 -9.12
N PHE A 360 4.03 17.82 -8.47
CA PHE A 360 4.24 18.02 -7.04
C PHE A 360 4.62 19.45 -6.69
N GLY A 361 5.39 20.14 -7.55
CA GLY A 361 5.68 21.57 -7.41
C GLY A 361 4.42 22.42 -7.43
N LEU A 362 3.49 22.11 -8.34
CA LEU A 362 2.17 22.75 -8.41
C LEU A 362 1.37 22.51 -7.12
N ILE A 363 1.33 21.26 -6.64
CA ILE A 363 0.62 20.91 -5.41
C ILE A 363 1.19 21.69 -4.22
N VAL A 364 2.54 21.76 -4.08
CA VAL A 364 3.19 22.57 -3.02
C VAL A 364 2.81 24.03 -3.13
N SER A 365 2.83 24.60 -4.34
CA SER A 365 2.45 26.01 -4.57
C SER A 365 1.01 26.30 -4.14
N LEU A 366 0.07 25.39 -4.46
CA LEU A 366 -1.33 25.51 -4.06
C LEU A 366 -1.48 25.40 -2.52
N MET A 367 -0.76 24.48 -1.89
CA MET A 367 -0.77 24.32 -0.43
C MET A 367 -0.23 25.55 0.30
N LEU A 368 0.81 26.21 -0.22
CA LEU A 368 1.37 27.42 0.38
C LEU A 368 0.38 28.59 0.31
N LYS A 369 -0.29 28.78 -0.83
CA LYS A 369 -1.33 29.81 -0.99
C LYS A 369 -2.58 29.57 -0.14
N GLY A 370 -2.97 28.32 0.07
CA GLY A 370 -4.09 27.96 0.96
C GLY A 370 -3.82 28.32 2.42
N ARG A 371 -2.56 28.26 2.85
CA ARG A 371 -2.13 28.59 4.22
C ARG A 371 -2.22 30.10 4.55
N GLU A 372 -2.08 30.96 3.56
CA GLU A 372 -2.16 32.42 3.72
C GLU A 372 -3.62 32.91 3.90
N LYS A 373 -4.61 32.08 3.59
CA LYS A 373 -6.04 32.43 3.67
C LYS A 373 -6.73 31.98 4.97
N THR A 374 -6.09 31.15 5.80
CA THR A 374 -6.61 30.82 7.12
C THR A 374 -6.26 31.96 8.07
N PRO A 375 -7.24 32.58 8.79
CA PRO A 375 -6.96 33.56 9.83
C PRO A 375 -5.99 32.92 10.84
N LYS A 376 -4.96 33.66 11.23
CA LYS A 376 -4.13 33.27 12.40
C LYS A 376 -5.09 33.16 13.57
N ASP A 377 -5.26 31.97 14.13
CA ASP A 377 -5.99 31.77 15.36
C ASP A 377 -5.37 32.67 16.44
N GLY A 378 -6.10 33.70 16.86
CA GLY A 378 -5.72 34.58 17.96
C GLY A 378 -5.70 36.09 17.65
N GLU A 379 -6.80 36.66 17.16
CA GLU A 379 -7.25 38.02 17.52
C GLU A 379 -8.68 37.99 17.98
#